data_470d892e0f1917aa7a43d686f589c892
#
_entry.id   470d892e0f1917aa7a43d686f589c892
#
_cell.length_a   1.000
_cell.length_b   1.000
_cell.length_c   1.000
_cell.angle_alpha   90.00
_cell.angle_beta   90.00
_cell.angle_gamma   90.00
#
_symmetry.space_group_name_H-M   'P 1'
#
loop_
_entity.id
_entity.type
_entity.pdbx_description
1 polymer ?
#
loop_
_entity_poly.entity_id
_entity_poly.type
_entity_poly.pdbx_seq_one_letter_code
_entity_poly.pdbx_strand_id
1 'polypeptide(L)' 'MGRDPQGYSIWGGVLHLGEDLFLVTVRAIAVDMPEPTSFIETAKVTSREAAREKQFEMIRDLSGRLAAQGHKVLDVQADF' A
#
# COMPACT_ATOMS: atom_id res chain seq x y z
N MET A 1 14.18 -24.63 3.08
CA MET A 1 13.21 -24.66 2.00
C MET A 1 12.45 -23.36 1.97
N GLY A 2 12.60 -22.61 0.89
CA GLY A 2 11.92 -21.35 0.75
C GLY A 2 10.43 -21.55 0.49
N ARG A 3 9.62 -20.85 1.21
CA ARG A 3 8.19 -20.84 0.97
C ARG A 3 7.82 -19.42 0.54
N ASP A 4 7.22 -19.29 -0.61
CA ASP A 4 6.75 -18.00 -1.07
C ASP A 4 5.62 -17.52 -0.16
N PRO A 5 5.55 -16.22 0.12
CA PRO A 5 4.44 -15.71 0.91
C PRO A 5 3.13 -15.97 0.20
N GLN A 6 2.15 -16.52 0.93
CA GLN A 6 0.86 -16.85 0.35
C GLN A 6 -0.02 -15.64 0.17
N GLY A 7 0.25 -14.57 0.88
CA GLY A 7 -0.54 -13.38 0.74
C GLY A 7 0.10 -12.16 1.36
N TYR A 8 -0.43 -11.02 0.96
CA TYR A 8 -0.01 -9.72 1.45
C TYR A 8 -1.20 -8.96 2.00
N SER A 9 -0.97 -8.21 3.06
CA SER A 9 -1.91 -7.24 3.57
C SER A 9 -1.45 -5.86 3.10
N ILE A 10 -2.35 -5.08 2.53
CA ILE A 10 -2.05 -3.73 2.04
C ILE A 10 -2.67 -2.71 2.99
N TRP A 11 -1.88 -1.74 3.40
CA TRP A 11 -2.30 -0.69 4.31
C TRP A 11 -2.06 0.66 3.64
N GLY A 12 -3.09 1.50 3.65
CA GLY A 12 -2.98 2.85 3.15
C GLY A 12 -3.20 3.85 4.27
N GLY A 13 -2.52 4.98 4.20
CA GLY A 13 -2.67 6.05 5.15
C GLY A 13 -2.42 7.40 4.51
N VAL A 14 -3.01 8.43 5.09
CA VAL A 14 -2.81 9.80 4.66
C VAL A 14 -2.40 10.62 5.87
N LEU A 15 -1.26 11.30 5.76
CA LEU A 15 -0.78 12.18 6.80
C LEU A 15 -0.87 13.63 6.31
N HIS A 16 -1.48 14.48 7.11
CA HIS A 16 -1.60 15.90 6.81
C HIS A 16 -0.33 16.62 7.29
N LEU A 17 0.47 17.10 6.35
CA LEU A 17 1.76 17.72 6.67
C LEU A 17 1.69 19.23 6.78
N GLY A 18 0.72 19.87 6.17
CA GLY A 18 0.54 21.32 6.18
C GLY A 18 -0.83 21.66 5.63
N GLU A 19 -1.12 22.95 5.44
CA GLU A 19 -2.44 23.39 5.01
C GLU A 19 -2.89 22.71 3.71
N ASP A 20 -1.97 22.65 2.74
CA ASP A 20 -2.25 22.07 1.43
C ASP A 20 -1.27 20.98 1.08
N LEU A 21 -0.78 20.25 2.07
CA LEU A 21 0.19 19.20 1.81
C LEU A 21 -0.19 17.93 2.55
N PHE A 22 -0.33 16.85 1.78
CA PHE A 22 -0.69 15.53 2.30
C PHE A 22 0.33 14.50 1.84
N LEU A 23 0.71 13.61 2.74
CA LEU A 23 1.58 12.47 2.40
C LEU A 23 0.71 11.23 2.35
N VAL A 24 0.68 10.59 1.18
CA VAL A 24 -0.02 9.32 1.00
C VAL A 24 1.01 8.21 1.13
N THR A 25 0.74 7.25 1.99
CA THR A 25 1.62 6.10 2.20
C THR A 25 0.84 4.82 1.95
N VAL A 26 1.39 3.92 1.15
CA VAL A 26 0.81 2.60 0.94
C VAL A 26 1.89 1.57 1.20
N ARG A 27 1.54 0.56 2.00
CA ARG A 27 2.47 -0.47 2.41
C ARG A 27 1.85 -1.84 2.22
N ALA A 28 2.63 -2.76 1.67
CA ALA A 28 2.24 -4.16 1.57
C ALA A 28 3.16 -5.00 2.46
N ILE A 29 2.58 -5.84 3.29
CA ILE A 29 3.30 -6.68 4.23
C ILE A 29 2.96 -8.13 3.97
N ALA A 30 3.98 -8.97 3.81
CA ALA A 30 3.79 -10.41 3.67
C ALA A 30 3.38 -11.00 5.02
N VAL A 31 2.28 -11.75 5.05
CA VAL A 31 1.70 -12.22 6.31
C VAL A 31 2.26 -13.56 6.79
N ASP A 32 2.87 -14.33 5.89
CA ASP A 32 3.35 -15.68 6.21
C ASP A 32 4.88 -15.81 6.29
N MET A 33 5.56 -14.69 6.38
CA MET A 33 7.01 -14.70 6.45
C MET A 33 7.49 -14.49 7.87
N PRO A 34 8.49 -15.27 8.33
CA PRO A 34 9.07 -15.04 9.66
C PRO A 34 9.73 -13.66 9.77
N GLU A 35 10.29 -13.18 8.66
CA GLU A 35 10.78 -11.81 8.57
C GLU A 35 9.85 -11.05 7.65
N PRO A 36 9.26 -9.94 8.10
CA PRO A 36 8.31 -9.22 7.27
C PRO A 36 9.01 -8.61 6.05
N THR A 37 8.56 -9.03 4.88
CA THR A 37 8.94 -8.38 3.65
C THR A 37 7.89 -7.31 3.38
N SER A 38 8.33 -6.08 3.26
CA SER A 38 7.39 -4.99 3.04
C SER A 38 7.81 -4.14 1.85
N PHE A 39 6.81 -3.66 1.15
CA PHE A 39 6.97 -2.68 0.09
C PHE A 39 6.28 -1.41 0.56
N ILE A 40 6.97 -0.29 0.50
CA ILE A 40 6.41 0.99 0.94
C ILE A 40 6.52 1.97 -0.22
N GLU A 41 5.41 2.63 -0.52
CA GLU A 41 5.38 3.69 -1.51
C GLU A 41 4.77 4.92 -0.87
N THR A 42 5.30 6.09 -1.21
CA THR A 42 4.80 7.35 -0.71
C THR A 42 4.62 8.34 -1.84
N ALA A 43 3.70 9.27 -1.67
CA ALA A 43 3.50 10.35 -2.62
C ALA A 43 2.99 11.58 -1.87
N LYS A 44 3.39 12.76 -2.33
CA LYS A 44 2.91 14.01 -1.78
C LYS A 44 1.89 14.62 -2.73
N VAL A 45 0.79 15.09 -2.20
CA VAL A 45 -0.27 15.74 -2.96
C VAL A 45 -0.74 16.97 -2.22
N THR A 46 -1.48 17.83 -2.91
CA THR A 46 -1.82 19.15 -2.40
C THR A 46 -3.28 19.33 -2.03
N SER A 47 -4.08 18.27 -2.08
CA SER A 47 -5.47 18.34 -1.65
C SER A 47 -5.91 17.01 -1.07
N ARG A 48 -6.98 17.05 -0.27
CA ARG A 48 -7.53 15.84 0.34
C ARG A 48 -8.13 14.92 -0.72
N GLU A 49 -8.78 15.47 -1.73
CA GLU A 49 -9.31 14.67 -2.83
C GLU A 49 -8.20 13.98 -3.60
N ALA A 50 -7.13 14.73 -3.91
CA ALA A 50 -5.99 14.16 -4.60
C ALA A 50 -5.33 13.06 -3.77
N ALA A 51 -5.31 13.21 -2.45
CA ALA A 51 -4.76 12.20 -1.55
C ALA A 51 -5.56 10.91 -1.62
N ARG A 52 -6.88 11.01 -1.61
CA ARG A 52 -7.76 9.85 -1.72
C ARG A 52 -7.57 9.13 -3.06
N GLU A 53 -7.58 9.88 -4.14
CA GLU A 53 -7.40 9.31 -5.48
C GLU A 53 -6.03 8.67 -5.62
N LYS A 54 -4.99 9.32 -5.11
CA LYS A 54 -3.64 8.80 -5.16
C LYS A 54 -3.52 7.51 -4.36
N GLN A 55 -4.14 7.45 -3.21
CA GLN A 55 -4.15 6.24 -2.39
C GLN A 55 -4.78 5.06 -3.13
N PHE A 56 -5.92 5.27 -3.78
CA PHE A 56 -6.56 4.24 -4.60
C PHE A 56 -5.65 3.79 -5.73
N GLU A 57 -5.05 4.74 -6.44
CA GLU A 57 -4.15 4.45 -7.54
C GLU A 57 -2.96 3.61 -7.08
N MET A 58 -2.34 4.01 -5.98
CA MET A 58 -1.18 3.31 -5.42
C MET A 58 -1.54 1.90 -4.95
N ILE A 59 -2.69 1.74 -4.32
CA ILE A 59 -3.17 0.43 -3.87
C ILE A 59 -3.42 -0.47 -5.08
N ARG A 60 -4.05 0.05 -6.12
CA ARG A 60 -4.33 -0.70 -7.33
C ARG A 60 -3.04 -1.14 -8.02
N ASP A 61 -2.08 -0.23 -8.14
CA ASP A 61 -0.79 -0.53 -8.75
C ASP A 61 -0.04 -1.61 -7.98
N LEU A 62 -0.01 -1.47 -6.66
CA LEU A 62 0.70 -2.42 -5.82
C LEU A 62 0.02 -3.79 -5.86
N SER A 63 -1.31 -3.82 -5.80
CA SER A 63 -2.08 -5.06 -5.92
C SER A 63 -1.81 -5.75 -7.26
N GLY A 64 -1.77 -4.97 -8.34
CA GLY A 64 -1.50 -5.50 -9.68
C GLY A 64 -0.10 -6.08 -9.79
N ARG A 65 0.89 -5.42 -9.21
CA ARG A 65 2.26 -5.93 -9.23
C ARG A 65 2.40 -7.21 -8.42
N LEU A 66 1.76 -7.28 -7.26
CA LEU A 66 1.78 -8.49 -6.45
C LEU A 66 1.10 -9.64 -7.17
N ALA A 67 -0.04 -9.40 -7.78
CA ALA A 67 -0.76 -10.41 -8.55
C ALA A 67 0.07 -10.90 -9.73
N ALA A 68 0.76 -10.00 -10.42
CA ALA A 68 1.62 -10.36 -11.55
C ALA A 68 2.78 -11.25 -11.13
N GLN A 69 3.20 -11.17 -9.87
CA GLN A 69 4.26 -12.00 -9.31
C GLN A 69 3.73 -13.29 -8.69
N GLY A 70 2.43 -13.55 -8.79
CA GLY A 70 1.82 -14.74 -8.25
C GLY A 70 1.41 -14.65 -6.79
N HIS A 71 1.46 -13.47 -6.20
CA HIS A 71 1.05 -13.27 -4.81
C HIS A 71 -0.43 -12.91 -4.72
N LYS A 72 -1.03 -13.19 -3.59
CA LYS A 72 -2.42 -12.85 -3.33
C LYS A 72 -2.49 -11.64 -2.41
N VAL A 73 -3.46 -10.79 -2.63
CA VAL A 73 -3.79 -9.71 -1.71
C VAL A 73 -4.94 -10.20 -0.84
N LEU A 74 -4.66 -10.39 0.44
CA LEU A 74 -5.61 -10.96 1.38
C LEU A 74 -6.52 -9.92 2.00
N ASP A 75 -6.00 -8.71 2.18
CA ASP A 75 -6.70 -7.67 2.90
C ASP A 75 -6.20 -6.31 2.45
N VAL A 76 -7.10 -5.35 2.38
CA VAL A 76 -6.75 -3.96 2.06
C VAL A 76 -7.40 -3.07 3.10
N GLN A 77 -6.58 -2.32 3.84
CA GLN A 77 -7.06 -1.34 4.79
C GLN A 77 -6.59 0.03 4.34
N ALA A 78 -7.51 0.91 4.07
CA ALA A 78 -7.19 2.21 3.53
C ALA A 78 -7.91 3.30 4.31
N ASP A 79 -7.29 4.46 4.34
CA ASP A 79 -7.82 5.63 5.01
C ASP A 79 -8.55 6.50 3.98
N PHE A 80 -9.83 6.27 3.84
CA PHE A 80 -10.66 7.02 2.89
C PHE A 80 -11.53 8.04 3.59
#